data_d24b2775af0676256a74d5d94784ad9f
#
_entry.id   d24b2775af0676256a74d5d94784ad9f
#
_cell.length_a   1.000
_cell.length_b   1.000
_cell.length_c   1.000
_cell.angle_alpha   90.00
_cell.angle_beta   90.00
_cell.angle_gamma   90.00
#
_symmetry.space_group_name_H-M   'P 1'
#
loop_
_entity.id
_entity.type
_entity.pdbx_description
1 polymer ?
#
loop_
_entity_poly.entity_id
_entity_poly.type
_entity_poly.pdbx_seq_one_letter_code
_entity_poly.pdbx_strand_id
1 'polypeptide(L)'
;MKPDFVTLISEPRSDYTLIDSGHGRKYESYGDRHFIRPEPQAMWAPALDEWPADAEFVPGSDDDGGGRWYNNKPVPMDGWPLSWNDEVHFTASCTPFRHLGFFPDMDPVWRWMRGQLAGVTDPVAMNLFGYTGVGTLALSAAGAQMVHVDASKKSVGQARANAEMSGMADRPIRWIVDDAAKFVAREVRREKRYDGILLDPPKYGRGPEGEVWRLEEDLPELIANCRKLLDAESKFLFLTVYAVRMSALALGG
;
A
#
# COMPACT_ATOMS: atom_id res chain seq x y z
N MET A 1 13.84 -21.07 -11.38
CA MET A 1 12.38 -21.26 -11.46
C MET A 1 11.87 -20.42 -12.63
N LYS A 2 11.02 -20.94 -13.53
CA LYS A 2 10.43 -20.10 -14.56
C LYS A 2 9.44 -19.16 -13.87
N PRO A 3 9.45 -17.86 -14.14
CA PRO A 3 8.46 -16.97 -13.58
C PRO A 3 7.08 -17.30 -14.15
N ASP A 4 6.12 -17.57 -13.26
CA ASP A 4 4.73 -17.72 -13.65
C ASP A 4 4.06 -16.33 -13.56
N PHE A 5 3.43 -15.94 -14.68
CA PHE A 5 2.65 -14.69 -14.71
C PHE A 5 1.20 -14.99 -14.32
N VAL A 6 0.76 -14.34 -13.25
CA VAL A 6 -0.62 -14.43 -12.77
C VAL A 6 -1.25 -13.05 -12.84
N THR A 7 -2.45 -12.97 -13.42
CA THR A 7 -3.26 -11.75 -13.38
C THR A 7 -4.21 -11.83 -12.18
N LEU A 8 -4.08 -10.90 -11.26
CA LEU A 8 -5.01 -10.72 -10.14
C LEU A 8 -5.94 -9.54 -10.44
N ILE A 9 -7.22 -9.72 -10.22
CA ILE A 9 -8.26 -8.72 -10.48
C ILE A 9 -8.95 -8.39 -9.16
N SER A 10 -9.03 -7.10 -8.83
CA SER A 10 -9.86 -6.62 -7.72
C SER A 10 -11.32 -6.62 -8.14
N GLU A 11 -12.16 -7.26 -7.34
CA GLU A 11 -13.62 -7.18 -7.52
C GLU A 11 -14.14 -5.84 -7.00
N PRO A 12 -15.19 -5.28 -7.64
CA PRO A 12 -15.89 -4.12 -7.09
C PRO A 12 -16.40 -4.38 -5.68
N ARG A 13 -16.33 -3.36 -4.83
CA ARG A 13 -16.78 -3.42 -3.42
C ARG A 13 -17.65 -2.22 -3.10
N SER A 14 -18.42 -2.32 -2.02
CA SER A 14 -19.26 -1.21 -1.56
C SER A 14 -18.49 0.11 -1.41
N ASP A 15 -17.27 0.03 -0.87
CA ASP A 15 -16.47 1.19 -0.52
C ASP A 15 -15.39 1.55 -1.56
N TYR A 16 -15.28 0.77 -2.64
CA TYR A 16 -14.43 1.12 -3.77
C TYR A 16 -14.89 0.45 -5.07
N THR A 17 -14.97 1.24 -6.14
CA THR A 17 -15.19 0.74 -7.50
C THR A 17 -14.44 1.60 -8.50
N LEU A 18 -13.72 0.98 -9.44
CA LEU A 18 -13.30 1.63 -10.67
C LEU A 18 -14.52 1.67 -11.60
N ILE A 19 -15.07 2.86 -11.83
CA ILE A 19 -16.30 3.05 -12.61
C ILE A 19 -15.98 3.12 -14.10
N ASP A 20 -14.96 3.92 -14.46
CA ASP A 20 -14.53 4.12 -15.84
C ASP A 20 -13.07 4.57 -15.89
N SER A 21 -12.43 4.47 -17.05
CA SER A 21 -11.08 4.99 -17.29
C SER A 21 -10.88 5.35 -18.76
N GLY A 22 -10.00 6.30 -19.02
CA GLY A 22 -9.65 6.71 -20.37
C GLY A 22 -9.02 8.09 -20.40
N HIS A 23 -8.41 8.44 -21.55
CA HIS A 23 -7.72 9.71 -21.76
C HIS A 23 -6.73 10.08 -20.65
N GLY A 24 -5.99 9.09 -20.14
CA GLY A 24 -4.98 9.27 -19.09
C GLY A 24 -5.55 9.46 -17.69
N ARG A 25 -6.83 9.17 -17.46
CA ARG A 25 -7.52 9.35 -16.18
C ARG A 25 -8.37 8.13 -15.82
N LYS A 26 -8.79 8.08 -14.57
CA LYS A 26 -9.73 7.09 -14.05
C LYS A 26 -10.78 7.77 -13.18
N TYR A 27 -12.00 7.25 -13.24
CA TYR A 27 -13.16 7.65 -12.48
C TYR A 27 -13.54 6.55 -11.51
N GLU A 28 -13.54 6.87 -10.23
CA GLU A 28 -13.62 5.90 -9.14
C GLU A 28 -14.60 6.35 -8.07
N SER A 29 -15.25 5.39 -7.40
CA SER A 29 -15.98 5.65 -6.16
C SER A 29 -15.14 5.24 -4.94
N TYR A 30 -15.25 6.04 -3.87
CA TYR A 30 -14.71 5.78 -2.54
C TYR A 30 -15.84 5.98 -1.52
N GLY A 31 -16.59 4.92 -1.25
CA GLY A 31 -17.89 4.96 -0.61
C GLY A 31 -18.91 5.65 -1.53
N ASP A 32 -19.61 6.64 -1.00
CA ASP A 32 -20.60 7.46 -1.71
C ASP A 32 -20.00 8.65 -2.50
N ARG A 33 -18.68 8.75 -2.54
CA ARG A 33 -17.95 9.86 -3.17
C ARG A 33 -17.23 9.42 -4.44
N HIS A 34 -17.18 10.31 -5.42
CA HIS A 34 -16.61 10.03 -6.73
C HIS A 34 -15.42 10.94 -7.03
N PHE A 35 -14.36 10.35 -7.55
CA PHE A 35 -13.10 11.03 -7.80
C PHE A 35 -12.56 10.76 -9.21
N ILE A 36 -11.96 11.79 -9.80
CA ILE A 36 -11.14 11.66 -11.01
C ILE A 36 -9.68 11.78 -10.60
N ARG A 37 -8.88 10.81 -11.01
CA ARG A 37 -7.44 10.80 -10.76
C ARG A 37 -6.65 10.46 -12.03
N PRO A 38 -5.38 10.90 -12.14
CA PRO A 38 -4.54 10.54 -13.27
C PRO A 38 -4.24 9.04 -13.31
N GLU A 39 -4.36 8.48 -14.52
CA GLU A 39 -3.94 7.11 -14.86
C GLU A 39 -3.34 7.13 -16.27
N PRO A 40 -2.04 7.48 -16.40
CA PRO A 40 -1.40 7.67 -17.71
C PRO A 40 -1.45 6.43 -18.62
N GLN A 41 -1.66 5.25 -18.07
CA GLN A 41 -1.75 4.01 -18.84
C GLN A 41 -3.12 3.82 -19.50
N ALA A 42 -4.16 4.53 -19.07
CA ALA A 42 -5.49 4.50 -19.67
C ALA A 42 -5.54 5.33 -20.96
N MET A 43 -4.91 4.84 -22.02
CA MET A 43 -4.76 5.55 -23.32
C MET A 43 -5.99 5.43 -24.22
N TRP A 44 -6.99 4.63 -23.86
CA TRP A 44 -8.24 4.46 -24.59
C TRP A 44 -9.23 5.59 -24.33
N ALA A 45 -10.30 5.64 -25.09
CA ALA A 45 -11.42 6.53 -24.83
C ALA A 45 -12.26 5.99 -23.65
N PRO A 46 -12.78 6.85 -22.76
CA PRO A 46 -13.70 6.42 -21.71
C PRO A 46 -14.99 5.83 -22.31
N ALA A 47 -15.64 4.96 -21.55
CA ALA A 47 -16.92 4.36 -21.94
C ALA A 47 -18.11 5.29 -21.66
N LEU A 48 -17.98 6.15 -20.66
CA LEU A 48 -19.02 7.13 -20.27
C LEU A 48 -18.72 8.51 -20.87
N ASP A 49 -19.76 9.21 -21.31
CA ASP A 49 -19.65 10.56 -21.87
C ASP A 49 -19.31 11.60 -20.78
N GLU A 50 -19.79 11.40 -19.55
CA GLU A 50 -19.60 12.32 -18.42
C GLU A 50 -19.20 11.59 -17.15
N TRP A 51 -18.32 12.23 -16.36
CA TRP A 51 -17.87 11.76 -15.06
C TRP A 51 -18.25 12.79 -13.97
N PRO A 52 -19.41 12.66 -13.32
CA PRO A 52 -19.87 13.59 -12.28
C PRO A 52 -19.11 13.38 -10.96
N ALA A 53 -17.84 13.78 -10.92
CA ALA A 53 -16.99 13.62 -9.77
C ALA A 53 -17.19 14.69 -8.70
N ASP A 54 -17.01 14.32 -7.44
CA ASP A 54 -17.00 15.23 -6.29
C ASP A 54 -15.68 16.03 -6.25
N ALA A 55 -14.57 15.41 -6.64
CA ALA A 55 -13.30 16.10 -6.80
C ALA A 55 -12.42 15.45 -7.88
N GLU A 56 -11.51 16.27 -8.44
CA GLU A 56 -10.50 15.84 -9.40
C GLU A 56 -9.11 16.21 -8.91
N PHE A 57 -8.17 15.27 -8.99
CA PHE A 57 -6.76 15.52 -8.74
C PHE A 57 -6.05 15.93 -10.02
N VAL A 58 -5.49 17.14 -10.02
CA VAL A 58 -4.68 17.65 -11.11
C VAL A 58 -3.21 17.60 -10.70
N PRO A 59 -2.37 16.81 -11.42
CA PRO A 59 -0.95 16.72 -11.12
C PRO A 59 -0.27 18.10 -11.21
N GLY A 60 0.73 18.32 -10.36
CA GLY A 60 1.65 19.43 -10.49
C GLY A 60 2.67 19.22 -11.62
N SER A 61 3.60 20.15 -11.75
CA SER A 61 4.70 20.07 -12.73
C SER A 61 5.82 19.12 -12.31
N ASP A 62 5.80 18.64 -11.06
CA ASP A 62 6.90 17.88 -10.48
C ASP A 62 6.67 16.38 -10.61
N ASP A 63 7.73 15.64 -10.90
CA ASP A 63 7.73 14.17 -11.02
C ASP A 63 7.42 13.43 -9.69
N ASP A 64 7.34 14.16 -8.58
CA ASP A 64 7.14 13.62 -7.23
C ASP A 64 5.69 13.23 -6.91
N GLY A 65 4.79 13.28 -7.90
CA GLY A 65 3.37 12.89 -7.74
C GLY A 65 2.54 13.91 -6.96
N GLY A 66 3.08 15.09 -6.65
CA GLY A 66 2.35 16.21 -6.04
C GLY A 66 1.35 16.83 -7.00
N GLY A 67 0.35 17.53 -6.44
CA GLY A 67 -0.70 18.19 -7.21
C GLY A 67 -1.75 18.81 -6.32
N ARG A 68 -2.92 19.05 -6.90
CA ARG A 68 -4.04 19.69 -6.19
C ARG A 68 -5.36 19.00 -6.47
N TRP A 69 -6.20 18.92 -5.45
CA TRP A 69 -7.60 18.54 -5.57
C TRP A 69 -8.44 19.75 -5.92
N TYR A 70 -9.25 19.61 -6.95
CA TYR A 70 -10.28 20.57 -7.33
C TYR A 70 -11.62 19.97 -6.93
N ASN A 71 -12.25 20.57 -5.94
CA ASN A 71 -13.50 20.06 -5.36
C ASN A 71 -14.69 20.69 -6.11
N ASN A 72 -15.51 19.85 -6.72
CA ASN A 72 -16.80 20.22 -7.32
C ASN A 72 -17.91 20.23 -6.28
N LYS A 73 -17.75 19.43 -5.21
CA LYS A 73 -18.62 19.38 -4.04
C LYS A 73 -17.79 19.41 -2.76
N PRO A 74 -18.37 19.74 -1.60
CA PRO A 74 -17.66 19.68 -0.34
C PRO A 74 -17.11 18.28 -0.04
N VAL A 75 -15.80 18.17 0.17
CA VAL A 75 -15.12 16.95 0.62
C VAL A 75 -14.62 17.18 2.05
N PRO A 76 -14.87 16.26 3.01
CA PRO A 76 -14.41 16.42 4.38
C PRO A 76 -12.88 16.53 4.45
N MET A 77 -12.38 17.58 5.11
CA MET A 77 -10.93 17.80 5.25
C MET A 77 -10.29 16.76 6.18
N ASP A 78 -11.03 16.27 7.16
CA ASP A 78 -10.57 15.24 8.11
C ASP A 78 -10.75 13.82 7.56
N GLY A 79 -11.25 13.71 6.33
CA GLY A 79 -11.51 12.43 5.66
C GLY A 79 -12.88 11.84 6.00
N TRP A 80 -13.11 10.62 5.52
CA TRP A 80 -14.35 9.87 5.73
C TRP A 80 -14.03 8.38 5.91
N PRO A 81 -14.86 7.64 6.66
CA PRO A 81 -14.62 6.22 6.92
C PRO A 81 -14.91 5.39 5.67
N LEU A 82 -14.08 4.40 5.44
CA LEU A 82 -14.24 3.34 4.46
C LEU A 82 -13.87 2.00 5.08
N SER A 83 -14.23 0.92 4.39
CA SER A 83 -13.88 -0.45 4.76
C SER A 83 -13.19 -1.17 3.61
N TRP A 84 -12.19 -1.98 3.91
CA TRP A 84 -11.70 -2.96 2.95
C TRP A 84 -12.61 -4.20 2.95
N ASN A 85 -13.05 -4.63 4.13
CA ASN A 85 -13.98 -5.72 4.38
C ASN A 85 -14.67 -5.48 5.75
N ASP A 86 -15.39 -6.46 6.26
CA ASP A 86 -16.09 -6.37 7.56
C ASP A 86 -15.14 -6.23 8.77
N GLU A 87 -13.84 -6.49 8.59
CA GLU A 87 -12.85 -6.48 9.68
C GLU A 87 -11.94 -5.24 9.67
N VAL A 88 -11.67 -4.66 8.49
CA VAL A 88 -10.68 -3.58 8.32
C VAL A 88 -11.34 -2.30 7.87
N HIS A 89 -11.31 -1.32 8.76
CA HIS A 89 -11.85 0.03 8.56
C HIS A 89 -10.71 1.04 8.55
N PHE A 90 -10.84 2.09 7.75
CA PHE A 90 -9.82 3.12 7.62
C PHE A 90 -10.42 4.45 7.20
N THR A 91 -9.67 5.53 7.40
CA THR A 91 -10.05 6.87 6.95
C THR A 91 -9.44 7.15 5.58
N ALA A 92 -10.28 7.43 4.58
CA ALA A 92 -9.86 8.02 3.33
C ALA A 92 -9.83 9.54 3.45
N SER A 93 -8.90 10.21 2.78
CA SER A 93 -8.82 11.67 2.74
C SER A 93 -8.10 12.16 1.48
N CYS A 94 -8.46 13.34 1.01
CA CYS A 94 -7.71 14.03 -0.04
C CYS A 94 -6.37 14.50 0.54
N THR A 95 -5.29 13.85 0.14
CA THR A 95 -3.92 14.23 0.54
C THR A 95 -3.31 15.18 -0.49
N PRO A 96 -2.17 15.85 -0.19
CA PRO A 96 -1.42 16.63 -1.20
C PRO A 96 -0.94 15.80 -2.41
N PHE A 97 -1.07 14.48 -2.34
CA PHE A 97 -0.79 13.52 -3.40
C PHE A 97 -2.10 12.98 -3.98
N ARG A 98 -1.98 12.26 -5.11
CA ARG A 98 -3.13 11.64 -5.79
C ARG A 98 -3.80 10.49 -5.01
N HIS A 99 -3.21 10.05 -3.88
CA HIS A 99 -3.72 8.94 -3.09
C HIS A 99 -4.77 9.42 -2.09
N LEU A 100 -5.80 8.60 -1.89
CA LEU A 100 -6.87 8.85 -0.93
C LEU A 100 -6.67 8.08 0.40
N GLY A 101 -5.43 7.76 0.75
CA GLY A 101 -5.09 7.03 1.98
C GLY A 101 -5.14 5.51 1.86
N PHE A 102 -5.40 4.99 0.66
CA PHE A 102 -5.62 3.58 0.41
C PHE A 102 -5.24 3.23 -1.04
N PHE A 103 -4.79 2.00 -1.27
CA PHE A 103 -4.42 1.47 -2.58
C PHE A 103 -5.35 0.30 -2.94
N PRO A 104 -6.41 0.53 -3.71
CA PRO A 104 -7.43 -0.50 -4.00
C PRO A 104 -6.92 -1.70 -4.77
N ASP A 105 -5.91 -1.50 -5.59
CA ASP A 105 -5.21 -2.53 -6.38
C ASP A 105 -4.48 -3.57 -5.51
N MET A 106 -4.24 -3.25 -4.24
CA MET A 106 -3.64 -4.20 -3.28
C MET A 106 -4.64 -5.22 -2.69
N ASP A 107 -5.95 -5.08 -2.93
CA ASP A 107 -6.96 -6.02 -2.43
C ASP A 107 -6.64 -7.49 -2.72
N PRO A 108 -6.42 -7.91 -3.99
CA PRO A 108 -6.16 -9.31 -4.29
C PRO A 108 -4.83 -9.79 -3.70
N VAL A 109 -3.87 -8.88 -3.51
CA VAL A 109 -2.59 -9.18 -2.87
C VAL A 109 -2.77 -9.47 -1.39
N TRP A 110 -3.52 -8.65 -0.66
CA TRP A 110 -3.80 -8.90 0.76
C TRP A 110 -4.58 -10.20 0.96
N ARG A 111 -5.55 -10.51 0.09
CA ARG A 111 -6.27 -11.81 0.10
C ARG A 111 -5.32 -12.98 -0.12
N TRP A 112 -4.43 -12.87 -1.10
CA TRP A 112 -3.42 -13.89 -1.38
C TRP A 112 -2.49 -14.09 -0.17
N MET A 113 -1.97 -13.02 0.42
CA MET A 113 -1.11 -13.10 1.62
C MET A 113 -1.82 -13.76 2.81
N ARG A 114 -3.09 -13.42 3.07
CA ARG A 114 -3.91 -14.08 4.10
C ARG A 114 -3.99 -15.59 3.83
N GLY A 115 -4.18 -15.98 2.58
CA GLY A 115 -4.17 -17.38 2.16
C GLY A 115 -2.84 -18.08 2.41
N GLN A 116 -1.70 -17.40 2.17
CA GLN A 116 -0.37 -17.95 2.45
C GLN A 116 -0.12 -18.18 3.95
N LEU A 117 -0.66 -17.34 4.82
CA LEU A 117 -0.51 -17.49 6.27
C LEU A 117 -1.57 -18.42 6.88
N ALA A 118 -2.56 -18.86 6.11
CA ALA A 118 -3.59 -19.77 6.60
C ALA A 118 -2.97 -21.11 7.09
N GLY A 119 -3.29 -21.49 8.33
CA GLY A 119 -2.76 -22.72 8.96
C GLY A 119 -1.35 -22.59 9.56
N VAL A 120 -0.71 -21.44 9.45
CA VAL A 120 0.52 -21.15 10.19
C VAL A 120 0.16 -20.81 11.63
N THR A 121 0.81 -21.45 12.59
CA THR A 121 0.59 -21.16 14.02
C THR A 121 1.33 -19.91 14.42
N ASP A 122 0.63 -18.93 15.00
CA ASP A 122 1.16 -17.64 15.45
C ASP A 122 2.04 -16.93 14.41
N PRO A 123 1.57 -16.73 13.16
CA PRO A 123 2.39 -16.19 12.09
C PRO A 123 2.88 -14.79 12.42
N VAL A 124 4.14 -14.51 12.06
CA VAL A 124 4.77 -13.20 12.23
C VAL A 124 5.08 -12.60 10.86
N ALA A 125 4.52 -11.44 10.56
CA ALA A 125 4.75 -10.79 9.28
C ALA A 125 5.19 -9.32 9.44
N MET A 126 5.89 -8.81 8.42
CA MET A 126 6.39 -7.45 8.38
C MET A 126 5.83 -6.71 7.17
N ASN A 127 5.40 -5.48 7.37
CA ASN A 127 4.99 -4.55 6.32
C ASN A 127 5.94 -3.34 6.34
N LEU A 128 6.77 -3.24 5.30
CA LEU A 128 7.71 -2.15 5.07
C LEU A 128 7.11 -1.12 4.13
N PHE A 129 7.33 0.16 4.40
CA PHE A 129 6.63 1.28 3.75
C PHE A 129 5.11 1.16 3.95
N GLY A 130 4.72 0.83 5.18
CA GLY A 130 3.37 0.36 5.51
C GLY A 130 2.26 1.40 5.41
N TYR A 131 2.61 2.69 5.20
CA TYR A 131 1.72 3.82 4.99
C TYR A 131 0.60 3.90 6.04
N THR A 132 -0.68 3.94 5.62
CA THR A 132 -1.86 4.03 6.51
C THR A 132 -2.28 2.69 7.14
N GLY A 133 -1.51 1.62 6.88
CA GLY A 133 -1.60 0.36 7.58
C GLY A 133 -2.69 -0.61 7.11
N VAL A 134 -3.43 -0.35 6.04
CA VAL A 134 -4.52 -1.26 5.60
C VAL A 134 -4.00 -2.68 5.35
N GLY A 135 -2.84 -2.84 4.68
CA GLY A 135 -2.21 -4.16 4.50
C GLY A 135 -1.77 -4.81 5.82
N THR A 136 -1.28 -4.02 6.78
CA THR A 136 -0.95 -4.50 8.12
C THR A 136 -2.19 -5.02 8.84
N LEU A 137 -3.29 -4.27 8.79
CA LEU A 137 -4.56 -4.66 9.42
C LEU A 137 -5.18 -5.87 8.72
N ALA A 138 -5.07 -5.97 7.40
CA ALA A 138 -5.53 -7.13 6.65
C ALA A 138 -4.88 -8.43 7.12
N LEU A 139 -3.57 -8.43 7.36
CA LEU A 139 -2.84 -9.60 7.86
C LEU A 139 -3.08 -9.82 9.36
N SER A 140 -3.17 -8.77 10.16
CA SER A 140 -3.49 -8.86 11.59
C SER A 140 -4.90 -9.44 11.82
N ALA A 141 -5.89 -9.08 11.00
CA ALA A 141 -7.23 -9.67 11.04
C ALA A 141 -7.19 -11.19 10.79
N ALA A 142 -6.26 -11.67 9.96
CA ALA A 142 -6.03 -13.09 9.72
C ALA A 142 -5.22 -13.79 10.84
N GLY A 143 -4.92 -13.12 11.95
CA GLY A 143 -4.23 -13.69 13.10
C GLY A 143 -2.72 -13.45 13.14
N ALA A 144 -2.14 -12.72 12.19
CA ALA A 144 -0.70 -12.46 12.19
C ALA A 144 -0.29 -11.43 13.25
N GLN A 145 0.82 -11.72 13.92
CA GLN A 145 1.58 -10.71 14.66
C GLN A 145 2.32 -9.82 13.67
N MET A 146 2.12 -8.51 13.74
CA MET A 146 2.61 -7.62 12.70
C MET A 146 3.74 -6.71 13.17
N VAL A 147 4.66 -6.43 12.25
CA VAL A 147 5.60 -5.32 12.37
C VAL A 147 5.30 -4.35 11.23
N HIS A 148 4.81 -3.19 11.58
CA HIS A 148 4.52 -2.09 10.65
C HIS A 148 5.63 -1.06 10.71
N VAL A 149 6.29 -0.82 9.59
CA VAL A 149 7.41 0.14 9.47
C VAL A 149 7.10 1.17 8.41
N ASP A 150 7.13 2.43 8.79
CA ASP A 150 7.05 3.56 7.85
C ASP A 150 7.89 4.73 8.37
N ALA A 151 8.51 5.46 7.47
CA ALA A 151 9.34 6.62 7.81
C ALA A 151 8.51 7.83 8.28
N SER A 152 7.25 7.92 7.88
CA SER A 152 6.33 9.00 8.20
C SER A 152 5.63 8.77 9.53
N LYS A 153 5.95 9.60 10.54
CA LYS A 153 5.23 9.60 11.82
C LYS A 153 3.72 9.83 11.62
N LYS A 154 3.34 10.64 10.62
CA LYS A 154 1.92 10.90 10.29
C LYS A 154 1.25 9.64 9.78
N SER A 155 1.89 8.90 8.86
CA SER A 155 1.38 7.64 8.32
C SER A 155 1.21 6.58 9.40
N VAL A 156 2.22 6.39 10.27
CA VAL A 156 2.12 5.45 11.40
C VAL A 156 1.04 5.86 12.40
N GLY A 157 0.87 7.17 12.63
CA GLY A 157 -0.23 7.69 13.45
C GLY A 157 -1.60 7.35 12.86
N GLN A 158 -1.76 7.55 11.54
CA GLN A 158 -3.00 7.17 10.83
C GLN A 158 -3.24 5.66 10.85
N ALA A 159 -2.18 4.86 10.70
CA ALA A 159 -2.28 3.40 10.75
C ALA A 159 -2.79 2.91 12.13
N ARG A 160 -2.33 3.54 13.23
CA ARG A 160 -2.85 3.26 14.58
C ARG A 160 -4.32 3.66 14.72
N ALA A 161 -4.71 4.84 14.22
CA ALA A 161 -6.10 5.28 14.25
C ALA A 161 -7.01 4.32 13.44
N ASN A 162 -6.52 3.82 12.30
CA ASN A 162 -7.22 2.80 11.53
C ASN A 162 -7.33 1.46 12.29
N ALA A 163 -6.31 1.09 13.08
CA ALA A 163 -6.38 -0.09 13.95
C ALA A 163 -7.43 0.07 15.05
N GLU A 164 -7.52 1.24 15.68
CA GLU A 164 -8.56 1.57 16.66
C GLU A 164 -9.95 1.50 16.01
N MET A 165 -10.13 2.11 14.84
CA MET A 165 -11.39 2.08 14.06
C MET A 165 -11.81 0.65 13.69
N SER A 166 -10.83 -0.24 13.45
CA SER A 166 -11.04 -1.65 13.12
C SER A 166 -11.24 -2.55 14.37
N GLY A 167 -11.24 -1.98 15.60
CA GLY A 167 -11.27 -2.78 16.83
C GLY A 167 -10.03 -3.62 17.07
N MET A 168 -8.89 -3.22 16.50
CA MET A 168 -7.60 -3.95 16.54
C MET A 168 -6.53 -3.24 17.38
N ALA A 169 -6.89 -2.29 18.24
CA ALA A 169 -5.93 -1.53 19.05
C ALA A 169 -5.04 -2.44 19.93
N ASP A 170 -5.59 -3.53 20.44
CA ASP A 170 -4.90 -4.48 21.33
C ASP A 170 -4.25 -5.66 20.58
N ARG A 171 -4.31 -5.67 19.24
CA ARG A 171 -3.64 -6.71 18.45
C ARG A 171 -2.11 -6.58 18.56
N PRO A 172 -1.36 -7.69 18.43
CA PRO A 172 0.10 -7.69 18.50
C PRO A 172 0.73 -7.04 17.25
N ILE A 173 0.61 -5.71 17.15
CA ILE A 173 1.18 -4.91 16.06
C ILE A 173 2.26 -3.99 16.65
N ARG A 174 3.49 -4.15 16.18
CA ARG A 174 4.60 -3.24 16.48
C ARG A 174 4.59 -2.09 15.47
N TRP A 175 4.27 -0.90 15.94
CA TRP A 175 4.26 0.32 15.14
C TRP A 175 5.62 1.03 15.21
N ILE A 176 6.32 1.12 14.09
CA ILE A 176 7.70 1.60 14.02
C ILE A 176 7.77 2.79 13.06
N VAL A 177 8.24 3.94 13.56
CA VAL A 177 8.62 5.08 12.73
C VAL A 177 10.13 4.99 12.51
N ASP A 178 10.55 4.58 11.32
CA ASP A 178 11.96 4.32 11.00
C ASP A 178 12.18 4.21 9.48
N ASP A 179 13.44 4.35 9.06
CA ASP A 179 13.89 3.95 7.74
C ASP A 179 13.83 2.43 7.59
N ALA A 180 13.23 1.95 6.49
CA ALA A 180 12.99 0.53 6.26
C ALA A 180 14.31 -0.28 6.17
N ALA A 181 15.34 0.25 5.48
CA ALA A 181 16.61 -0.43 5.32
C ALA A 181 17.37 -0.53 6.66
N LYS A 182 17.40 0.56 7.44
CA LYS A 182 17.98 0.57 8.78
C LYS A 182 17.26 -0.40 9.72
N PHE A 183 15.92 -0.43 9.66
CA PHE A 183 15.13 -1.33 10.49
C PHE A 183 15.44 -2.79 10.14
N VAL A 184 15.37 -3.17 8.87
CA VAL A 184 15.66 -4.53 8.40
C VAL A 184 17.09 -4.96 8.77
N ALA A 185 18.09 -4.09 8.58
CA ALA A 185 19.47 -4.39 8.97
C ALA A 185 19.61 -4.67 10.48
N ARG A 186 18.82 -3.98 11.34
CA ARG A 186 18.78 -4.29 12.77
C ARG A 186 18.14 -5.62 13.09
N GLU A 187 17.05 -5.97 12.43
CA GLU A 187 16.36 -7.26 12.61
C GLU A 187 17.26 -8.44 12.14
N VAL A 188 18.04 -8.25 11.05
CA VAL A 188 19.07 -9.23 10.64
C VAL A 188 20.12 -9.45 11.73
N ARG A 189 20.67 -8.36 12.34
CA ARG A 189 21.64 -8.49 13.43
C ARG A 189 21.05 -9.14 14.69
N ARG A 190 19.72 -9.08 14.86
CA ARG A 190 18.99 -9.74 15.95
C ARG A 190 18.55 -11.15 15.63
N GLU A 191 18.93 -11.64 14.45
CA GLU A 191 18.60 -12.98 13.97
C GLU A 191 17.07 -13.26 13.98
N LYS A 192 16.25 -12.23 13.74
CA LYS A 192 14.80 -12.37 13.67
C LYS A 192 14.39 -13.17 12.44
N ARG A 193 13.21 -13.82 12.53
CA ARG A 193 12.57 -14.56 11.44
C ARG A 193 11.13 -14.10 11.27
N TYR A 194 10.67 -14.17 10.04
CA TYR A 194 9.33 -13.75 9.63
C TYR A 194 8.72 -14.79 8.68
N ASP A 195 7.43 -15.04 8.81
CA ASP A 195 6.69 -15.91 7.90
C ASP A 195 6.33 -15.20 6.59
N GLY A 196 6.20 -13.88 6.64
CA GLY A 196 5.91 -13.08 5.46
C GLY A 196 6.48 -11.66 5.54
N ILE A 197 6.93 -11.15 4.42
CA ILE A 197 7.41 -9.76 4.29
C ILE A 197 6.71 -9.12 3.09
N LEU A 198 6.05 -7.99 3.33
CA LEU A 198 5.48 -7.10 2.33
C LEU A 198 6.38 -5.86 2.19
N LEU A 199 6.80 -5.58 0.95
CA LEU A 199 7.52 -4.36 0.57
C LEU A 199 6.71 -3.60 -0.48
N ASP A 200 6.35 -2.36 -0.16
CA ASP A 200 5.69 -1.43 -1.09
C ASP A 200 6.48 -0.11 -1.19
N PRO A 201 7.74 -0.16 -1.68
CA PRO A 201 8.63 0.97 -1.66
C PRO A 201 8.23 2.05 -2.67
N PRO A 202 8.28 3.33 -2.28
CA PRO A 202 8.14 4.43 -3.23
C PRO A 202 9.35 4.51 -4.17
N LYS A 203 9.21 5.18 -5.31
CA LYS A 203 10.35 5.45 -6.19
C LYS A 203 11.41 6.29 -5.48
N TYR A 204 10.97 7.27 -4.69
CA TYR A 204 11.80 8.16 -3.88
C TYR A 204 11.15 8.39 -2.51
N GLY A 205 11.96 8.53 -1.47
CA GLY A 205 11.49 8.80 -0.12
C GLY A 205 12.55 9.43 0.78
N ARG A 206 12.11 9.91 1.93
CA ARG A 206 13.00 10.40 3.00
C ARG A 206 12.70 9.66 4.30
N GLY A 207 13.74 9.20 4.95
CA GLY A 207 13.68 8.63 6.27
C GLY A 207 13.47 9.70 7.35
N PRO A 208 13.12 9.30 8.58
CA PRO A 208 12.82 10.22 9.68
C PRO A 208 14.02 11.03 10.18
N GLU A 209 15.24 10.60 9.91
CA GLU A 209 16.48 11.28 10.26
C GLU A 209 17.19 11.94 9.05
N GLY A 210 16.49 12.02 7.89
CA GLY A 210 16.99 12.63 6.68
C GLY A 210 17.63 11.66 5.69
N GLU A 211 17.53 10.36 5.92
CA GLU A 211 17.92 9.33 4.96
C GLU A 211 17.23 9.57 3.62
N VAL A 212 17.91 9.23 2.54
CA VAL A 212 17.37 9.32 1.20
C VAL A 212 17.19 7.90 0.67
N TRP A 213 15.97 7.57 0.29
CA TRP A 213 15.62 6.32 -0.39
C TRP A 213 15.47 6.58 -1.89
N ARG A 214 16.15 5.77 -2.69
CA ARG A 214 15.99 5.69 -4.14
C ARG A 214 15.82 4.24 -4.54
N LEU A 215 14.68 3.91 -5.14
CA LEU A 215 14.30 2.54 -5.43
C LEU A 215 15.40 1.78 -6.21
N GLU A 216 15.93 2.38 -7.28
CA GLU A 216 16.89 1.73 -8.19
C GLU A 216 18.27 1.50 -7.52
N GLU A 217 18.62 2.32 -6.52
CA GLU A 217 19.90 2.25 -5.80
C GLU A 217 19.81 1.33 -4.57
N ASP A 218 18.73 1.45 -3.78
CA ASP A 218 18.64 0.89 -2.43
C ASP A 218 17.88 -0.46 -2.37
N LEU A 219 17.01 -0.73 -3.36
CA LEU A 219 16.17 -1.93 -3.37
C LEU A 219 16.97 -3.24 -3.34
N PRO A 220 18.08 -3.39 -4.10
CA PRO A 220 18.85 -4.66 -4.10
C PRO A 220 19.38 -5.04 -2.72
N GLU A 221 19.92 -4.09 -1.97
CA GLU A 221 20.42 -4.33 -0.61
C GLU A 221 19.28 -4.65 0.36
N LEU A 222 18.15 -3.90 0.27
CA LEU A 222 16.98 -4.15 1.09
C LEU A 222 16.44 -5.57 0.88
N ILE A 223 16.26 -6.01 -0.38
CA ILE A 223 15.83 -7.38 -0.71
C ILE A 223 16.80 -8.41 -0.15
N ALA A 224 18.12 -8.21 -0.36
CA ALA A 224 19.14 -9.12 0.16
C ALA A 224 19.07 -9.26 1.69
N ASN A 225 18.79 -8.19 2.40
CA ASN A 225 18.62 -8.22 3.85
C ASN A 225 17.26 -8.82 4.27
N CYS A 226 16.17 -8.55 3.55
CA CYS A 226 14.87 -9.20 3.80
C CYS A 226 14.97 -10.72 3.63
N ARG A 227 15.70 -11.21 2.60
CA ARG A 227 15.92 -12.65 2.41
C ARG A 227 16.61 -13.32 3.59
N LYS A 228 17.48 -12.63 4.32
CA LYS A 228 18.13 -13.16 5.53
C LYS A 228 17.16 -13.31 6.71
N LEU A 229 16.02 -12.65 6.67
CA LEU A 229 14.96 -12.74 7.68
C LEU A 229 13.95 -13.86 7.38
N LEU A 230 14.10 -14.54 6.25
CA LEU A 230 13.27 -15.65 5.81
C LEU A 230 14.04 -16.97 5.90
N ASP A 231 13.33 -18.07 6.02
CA ASP A 231 13.84 -19.43 6.00
C ASP A 231 12.97 -20.34 5.12
N ALA A 232 13.18 -21.65 5.20
CA ALA A 232 12.45 -22.63 4.38
C ALA A 232 10.95 -22.74 4.74
N GLU A 233 10.56 -22.33 5.92
CA GLU A 233 9.15 -22.36 6.40
C GLU A 233 8.40 -21.07 6.09
N SER A 234 9.12 -19.99 5.77
CA SER A 234 8.55 -18.69 5.42
C SER A 234 7.68 -18.78 4.16
N LYS A 235 6.62 -18.00 4.10
CA LYS A 235 5.54 -18.16 3.12
C LYS A 235 5.66 -17.21 1.93
N PHE A 236 6.11 -15.96 2.17
CA PHE A 236 6.28 -15.00 1.06
C PHE A 236 7.27 -13.88 1.36
N LEU A 237 7.88 -13.40 0.29
CA LEU A 237 8.42 -12.06 0.15
C LEU A 237 7.66 -11.42 -1.01
N PHE A 238 6.82 -10.44 -0.72
CA PHE A 238 6.06 -9.73 -1.73
C PHE A 238 6.62 -8.33 -1.94
N LEU A 239 6.85 -7.97 -3.19
CA LEU A 239 7.36 -6.67 -3.59
C LEU A 239 6.41 -6.05 -4.62
N THR A 240 5.92 -4.84 -4.35
CA THR A 240 5.30 -4.01 -5.37
C THR A 240 6.37 -3.22 -6.12
N VAL A 241 6.22 -3.16 -7.44
CA VAL A 241 7.08 -2.32 -8.28
C VAL A 241 6.22 -1.64 -9.34
N TYR A 242 6.09 -0.34 -9.23
CA TYR A 242 5.37 0.48 -10.20
C TYR A 242 6.23 1.66 -10.63
N ALA A 243 5.94 2.22 -11.80
CA ALA A 243 6.64 3.39 -12.36
C ALA A 243 8.15 3.22 -12.54
N VAL A 244 8.65 2.00 -12.68
CA VAL A 244 10.05 1.70 -13.00
C VAL A 244 10.21 1.42 -14.49
N ARG A 245 11.33 1.87 -15.05
CA ARG A 245 11.69 1.60 -16.45
C ARG A 245 12.47 0.28 -16.59
N MET A 246 11.99 -0.76 -15.88
CA MET A 246 12.59 -2.11 -15.90
C MET A 246 11.52 -3.15 -16.21
N SER A 247 11.90 -4.23 -16.84
CA SER A 247 10.99 -5.36 -17.06
C SER A 247 10.79 -6.15 -15.76
N ALA A 248 9.65 -6.81 -15.59
CA ALA A 248 9.40 -7.71 -14.47
C ALA A 248 10.44 -8.84 -14.38
N LEU A 249 10.99 -9.27 -15.52
CA LEU A 249 12.05 -10.27 -15.58
C LEU A 249 13.38 -9.80 -14.97
N ALA A 250 13.69 -8.50 -15.09
CA ALA A 250 14.90 -7.93 -14.48
C ALA A 250 14.82 -7.85 -12.95
N LEU A 251 13.59 -7.85 -12.41
CA LEU A 251 13.34 -7.81 -10.96
C LEU A 251 13.31 -9.21 -10.34
N GLY A 252 13.01 -10.25 -11.13
CA GLY A 252 12.89 -11.64 -10.67
C GLY A 252 14.18 -12.47 -10.85
N GLY A 253 15.28 -11.85 -11.32
CA GLY A 253 16.56 -12.52 -11.62
C GLY A 253 17.50 -12.68 -10.43
#